data_5d40556b366b6fc3e803201ef9536c63
#
_entry.id   5d40556b366b6fc3e803201ef9536c63
#
_cell.length_a   1.000
_cell.length_b   1.000
_cell.length_c   1.000
_cell.angle_alpha   90.00
_cell.angle_beta   90.00
_cell.angle_gamma   90.00
#
_symmetry.space_group_name_H-M   'P 1'
#
loop_
_entity.id
_entity.type
_entity.pdbx_description
1 polymer ?
#
loop_
_entity_poly.entity_id
_entity_poly.type
_entity_poly.pdbx_seq_one_letter_code
_entity_poly.pdbx_strand_id
1 'polypeptide(L)'
;MSQKRIHQIERRIDRIKTALLEIGPMRPGSLTRQYKDPQYHAGAYWQISYTRRMKSRTEYVRREWVKDLRRQIASHKRFKSLVEQWIDLSIEHSQLTMQVADPKVT
;
A
#
# COMPACT_ATOMS: atom_id res chain seq x y z
N MET A 1 31.46 -2.63 7.96
CA MET A 1 30.13 -2.30 8.50
C MET A 1 29.12 -1.98 7.43
N SER A 2 29.43 -1.15 6.44
CA SER A 2 28.52 -0.87 5.32
C SER A 2 28.16 -2.12 4.53
N GLN A 3 29.11 -3.04 4.33
CA GLN A 3 28.87 -4.31 3.66
C GLN A 3 27.79 -5.13 4.37
N LYS A 4 27.85 -5.20 5.69
CA LYS A 4 26.88 -5.94 6.49
C LYS A 4 25.48 -5.31 6.35
N ARG A 5 25.39 -3.99 6.39
CA ARG A 5 24.13 -3.28 6.24
C ARG A 5 23.56 -3.48 4.83
N ILE A 6 24.41 -3.43 3.80
CA ILE A 6 24.00 -3.68 2.42
C ILE A 6 23.33 -5.04 2.31
N HIS A 7 23.95 -6.10 2.87
CA HIS A 7 23.39 -7.44 2.83
C HIS A 7 22.07 -7.54 3.59
N GLN A 8 21.94 -6.85 4.72
CA GLN A 8 20.69 -6.80 5.46
C GLN A 8 19.57 -6.18 4.64
N ILE A 9 19.89 -5.06 3.95
CA ILE A 9 18.93 -4.37 3.09
C ILE A 9 18.50 -5.29 1.95
N GLU A 10 19.44 -5.96 1.29
CA GLU A 10 19.13 -6.86 0.19
C GLU A 10 18.19 -7.98 0.62
N ARG A 11 18.43 -8.57 1.79
CA ARG A 11 17.54 -9.60 2.34
C ARG A 11 16.14 -9.04 2.65
N ARG A 12 16.07 -7.83 3.18
CA ARG A 12 14.78 -7.21 3.46
C ARG A 12 14.02 -6.89 2.18
N ILE A 13 14.72 -6.41 1.15
CA ILE A 13 14.11 -6.16 -0.16
C ILE A 13 13.58 -7.46 -0.75
N ASP A 14 14.34 -8.56 -0.66
CA ASP A 14 13.88 -9.86 -1.16
C ASP A 14 12.59 -10.31 -0.45
N ARG A 15 12.50 -10.10 0.86
CA ARG A 15 11.29 -10.43 1.61
C ARG A 15 10.10 -9.55 1.18
N ILE A 16 10.36 -8.28 0.89
CA ILE A 16 9.32 -7.38 0.38
C ILE A 16 8.83 -7.85 -0.98
N LYS A 17 9.73 -8.23 -1.88
CA LYS A 17 9.36 -8.76 -3.20
C LYS A 17 8.48 -10.00 -3.08
N THR A 18 8.86 -10.92 -2.18
CA THR A 18 8.07 -12.12 -1.92
C THR A 18 6.68 -11.77 -1.39
N ALA A 19 6.61 -10.84 -0.43
CA ALA A 19 5.33 -10.40 0.11
C ALA A 19 4.45 -9.74 -0.95
N LEU A 20 5.05 -8.98 -1.89
CA LEU A 20 4.30 -8.36 -2.98
C LEU A 20 3.68 -9.42 -3.91
N LEU A 21 4.38 -10.52 -4.15
CA LEU A 21 3.84 -11.60 -4.98
C LEU A 21 2.61 -12.27 -4.34
N GLU A 22 2.47 -12.18 -3.03
CA GLU A 22 1.33 -12.76 -2.32
C GLU A 22 0.12 -11.85 -2.28
N ILE A 23 0.25 -10.59 -2.70
CA ILE A 23 -0.88 -9.66 -2.70
C ILE A 23 -1.86 -10.06 -3.80
N GLY A 24 -3.10 -10.33 -3.38
CA GLY A 24 -4.18 -10.65 -4.30
C GLY A 24 -4.88 -9.41 -4.83
N PRO A 25 -6.14 -9.54 -5.21
CA PRO A 25 -6.91 -8.40 -5.69
C PRO A 25 -6.85 -7.24 -4.71
N MET A 26 -6.63 -6.04 -5.22
CA MET A 26 -6.55 -4.84 -4.38
C MET A 26 -7.27 -3.69 -5.04
N ARG A 27 -7.68 -2.76 -4.20
CA ARG A 27 -8.38 -1.58 -4.65
C ARG A 27 -8.16 -0.44 -3.66
N PRO A 28 -7.83 0.78 -4.14
CA PRO A 28 -7.79 1.95 -3.25
C PRO A 28 -9.20 2.37 -2.86
N GLY A 29 -9.33 3.00 -1.71
CA GLY A 29 -10.57 3.63 -1.34
C GLY A 29 -10.92 3.50 0.12
N SER A 30 -12.03 4.15 0.47
CA SER A 30 -12.65 4.08 1.78
C SER A 30 -14.06 3.58 1.61
N LEU A 31 -14.40 2.55 2.37
CA LEU A 31 -15.73 1.97 2.35
C LEU A 31 -16.53 2.56 3.50
N THR A 32 -17.67 3.17 3.19
CA THR A 32 -18.51 3.83 4.19
C THR A 32 -19.95 3.38 4.07
N ARG A 33 -20.60 3.31 5.23
CA ARG A 33 -22.02 3.06 5.29
C ARG A 33 -22.75 4.40 5.34
N GLN A 34 -23.69 4.59 4.42
CA GLN A 34 -24.49 5.81 4.33
C GLN A 34 -25.96 5.49 4.53
N TYR A 35 -26.75 6.53 4.70
CA TYR A 35 -28.20 6.37 4.90
C TYR A 35 -28.92 7.34 3.96
N LYS A 36 -29.99 6.85 3.33
CA LYS A 36 -30.85 7.72 2.50
C LYS A 36 -31.54 8.76 3.37
N ASP A 37 -31.84 8.40 4.61
CA ASP A 37 -32.37 9.30 5.62
C ASP A 37 -31.39 9.32 6.80
N PRO A 38 -30.39 10.23 6.79
CA PRO A 38 -29.38 10.28 7.84
C PRO A 38 -29.96 10.56 9.25
N GLN A 39 -31.04 11.35 9.31
CA GLN A 39 -31.66 11.75 10.58
C GLN A 39 -32.19 10.54 11.35
N TYR A 40 -32.79 9.57 10.65
CA TYR A 40 -33.38 8.40 11.26
C TYR A 40 -32.55 7.13 11.03
N HIS A 41 -31.36 7.26 10.45
CA HIS A 41 -30.51 6.13 10.07
C HIS A 41 -31.25 5.06 9.28
N ALA A 42 -32.11 5.51 8.35
CA ALA A 42 -32.94 4.63 7.53
C ALA A 42 -32.40 4.56 6.09
N GLY A 43 -32.64 3.43 5.43
CA GLY A 43 -32.22 3.21 4.07
C GLY A 43 -30.72 3.10 3.94
N ALA A 44 -30.10 2.22 4.76
CA ALA A 44 -28.66 2.02 4.77
C ALA A 44 -28.17 1.50 3.41
N TYR A 45 -27.04 2.04 2.96
CA TYR A 45 -26.36 1.55 1.77
C TYR A 45 -24.85 1.77 1.93
N TRP A 46 -24.08 1.06 1.11
CA TRP A 46 -22.62 1.15 1.15
C TRP A 46 -22.10 1.86 -0.09
N GLN A 47 -21.00 2.58 0.09
CA GLN A 47 -20.30 3.19 -1.02
C GLN A 47 -18.80 3.16 -0.78
N ILE A 48 -18.04 3.10 -1.88
CA ILE A 48 -16.59 3.21 -1.86
C ILE A 48 -16.21 4.53 -2.52
N SER A 49 -15.33 5.28 -1.86
CA SER A 49 -14.83 6.55 -2.38
C SER A 49 -13.33 6.47 -2.53
N TYR A 50 -12.83 6.94 -3.65
CA TYR A 50 -11.39 6.96 -3.92
C TYR A 50 -11.04 8.13 -4.81
N THR A 51 -9.77 8.54 -4.75
CA THR A 51 -9.22 9.57 -5.62
C THR A 51 -8.14 8.95 -6.49
N ARG A 52 -8.26 9.12 -7.78
CA ARG A 52 -7.30 8.60 -8.74
C ARG A 52 -7.02 9.67 -9.79
N ARG A 53 -5.74 9.98 -9.99
CA ARG A 53 -5.31 11.00 -10.96
C ARG A 53 -6.03 12.33 -10.73
N MET A 54 -6.08 12.72 -9.44
CA MET A 54 -6.70 13.98 -8.98
C MET A 54 -8.21 14.05 -9.18
N LYS A 55 -8.86 12.94 -9.50
CA LYS A 55 -10.31 12.85 -9.63
C LYS A 55 -10.88 11.99 -8.52
N SER A 56 -11.82 12.55 -7.77
CA SER A 56 -12.55 11.82 -6.74
C SER A 56 -13.74 11.10 -7.36
N ARG A 57 -13.93 9.86 -6.97
CA ARG A 57 -15.04 9.04 -7.46
C ARG A 57 -15.69 8.32 -6.29
N THR A 58 -17.00 8.12 -6.41
CA THR A 58 -17.78 7.38 -5.43
C THR A 58 -18.65 6.39 -6.18
N GLU A 59 -18.66 5.15 -5.70
CA GLU A 59 -19.44 4.08 -6.33
C GLU A 59 -20.31 3.41 -5.28
N TYR A 60 -21.55 3.09 -5.66
CA TYR A 60 -22.43 2.27 -4.84
C TYR A 60 -21.89 0.84 -4.76
N VAL A 61 -21.98 0.25 -3.56
CA VAL A 61 -21.50 -1.10 -3.31
C VAL A 61 -22.62 -1.96 -2.76
N ARG A 62 -22.90 -3.07 -3.44
CA ARG A 62 -23.87 -4.04 -2.94
C ARG A 62 -23.35 -4.68 -1.66
N ARG A 63 -24.25 -4.94 -0.74
CA ARG A 63 -23.93 -5.50 0.57
C ARG A 63 -23.08 -6.77 0.48
N GLU A 64 -23.36 -7.64 -0.48
CA GLU A 64 -22.64 -8.89 -0.67
C GLU A 64 -21.16 -8.72 -1.01
N TRP A 65 -20.76 -7.55 -1.52
CA TRP A 65 -19.37 -7.26 -1.90
C TRP A 65 -18.57 -6.53 -0.82
N VAL A 66 -19.23 -6.11 0.27
CA VAL A 66 -18.57 -5.31 1.31
C VAL A 66 -17.37 -6.02 1.92
N LYS A 67 -17.55 -7.29 2.27
CA LYS A 67 -16.48 -8.08 2.90
C LYS A 67 -15.29 -8.23 1.98
N ASP A 68 -15.55 -8.51 0.71
CA ASP A 68 -14.51 -8.69 -0.30
C ASP A 68 -13.78 -7.37 -0.57
N LEU A 69 -14.51 -6.27 -0.69
CA LEU A 69 -13.90 -4.95 -0.88
C LEU A 69 -13.05 -4.52 0.31
N ARG A 70 -13.44 -4.87 1.52
CA ARG A 70 -12.61 -4.60 2.70
C ARG A 70 -11.25 -5.29 2.59
N ARG A 71 -11.24 -6.53 2.10
CA ARG A 71 -9.98 -7.25 1.86
C ARG A 71 -9.16 -6.57 0.79
N GLN A 72 -9.79 -6.13 -0.30
CA GLN A 72 -9.10 -5.45 -1.39
C GLN A 72 -8.48 -4.13 -0.93
N ILE A 73 -9.19 -3.38 -0.12
CA ILE A 73 -8.71 -2.12 0.45
C ILE A 73 -7.51 -2.38 1.37
N ALA A 74 -7.60 -3.41 2.23
CA ALA A 74 -6.50 -3.79 3.11
C ALA A 74 -5.28 -4.23 2.30
N SER A 75 -5.48 -5.00 1.24
CA SER A 75 -4.40 -5.43 0.34
C SER A 75 -3.73 -4.24 -0.34
N HIS A 76 -4.48 -3.25 -0.76
CA HIS A 76 -3.93 -2.04 -1.35
C HIS A 76 -3.08 -1.25 -0.35
N LYS A 77 -3.53 -1.13 0.90
CA LYS A 77 -2.76 -0.46 1.95
C LYS A 77 -1.45 -1.20 2.21
N ARG A 78 -1.50 -2.53 2.26
CA ARG A 78 -0.31 -3.35 2.43
C ARG A 78 0.65 -3.18 1.25
N PHE A 79 0.13 -3.18 0.03
CA PHE A 79 0.92 -2.95 -1.18
C PHE A 79 1.66 -1.60 -1.09
N LYS A 80 0.96 -0.54 -0.76
CA LYS A 80 1.57 0.79 -0.63
C LYS A 80 2.67 0.82 0.42
N SER A 81 2.41 0.21 1.58
CA SER A 81 3.39 0.16 2.66
C SER A 81 4.66 -0.59 2.23
N LEU A 82 4.49 -1.72 1.56
CA LEU A 82 5.63 -2.50 1.08
C LEU A 82 6.45 -1.75 0.03
N VAL A 83 5.77 -1.07 -0.89
CA VAL A 83 6.45 -0.27 -1.91
C VAL A 83 7.23 0.88 -1.30
N GLU A 84 6.65 1.58 -0.33
CA GLU A 84 7.34 2.67 0.37
C GLU A 84 8.59 2.17 1.10
N GLN A 85 8.48 1.02 1.77
CA GLN A 85 9.62 0.41 2.44
C GLN A 85 10.71 0.03 1.43
N TRP A 86 10.33 -0.50 0.29
CA TRP A 86 11.28 -0.87 -0.75
C TRP A 86 12.00 0.37 -1.28
N ILE A 87 11.27 1.44 -1.52
CA ILE A 87 11.87 2.70 -1.99
C ILE A 87 12.88 3.21 -0.98
N ASP A 88 12.52 3.29 0.30
CA ASP A 88 13.43 3.76 1.34
C ASP A 88 14.69 2.92 1.44
N LEU A 89 14.52 1.59 1.41
CA LEU A 89 15.67 0.67 1.45
C LEU A 89 16.53 0.78 0.21
N SER A 90 15.92 1.00 -0.95
CA SER A 90 16.65 1.16 -2.21
C SER A 90 17.51 2.42 -2.22
N ILE A 91 17.01 3.51 -1.65
CA ILE A 91 17.78 4.74 -1.50
C ILE A 91 18.99 4.50 -0.61
N GLU A 92 18.79 3.90 0.55
CA GLU A 92 19.89 3.59 1.47
C GLU A 92 20.90 2.65 0.81
N HIS A 93 20.41 1.61 0.13
CA HIS A 93 21.25 0.66 -0.58
C HIS A 93 22.14 1.36 -1.62
N SER A 94 21.54 2.24 -2.40
CA SER A 94 22.28 3.00 -3.41
C SER A 94 23.37 3.87 -2.79
N GLN A 95 23.03 4.58 -1.71
CA GLN A 95 23.98 5.45 -1.01
C GLN A 95 25.17 4.66 -0.45
N LEU A 96 24.88 3.55 0.22
CA LEU A 96 25.92 2.70 0.80
C LEU A 96 26.79 2.04 -0.26
N THR A 97 26.18 1.59 -1.35
CA THR A 97 26.91 0.97 -2.46
C THR A 97 27.91 1.96 -3.08
N MET A 98 27.49 3.20 -3.27
CA MET A 98 28.38 4.23 -3.80
C MET A 98 29.51 4.54 -2.82
N GLN A 99 29.24 4.58 -1.54
CA GLN A 99 30.27 4.82 -0.51
C GLN A 99 31.33 3.72 -0.50
N VAL A 100 30.90 2.47 -0.63
CA VAL A 100 31.82 1.33 -0.65
C VAL A 100 32.65 1.30 -1.93
N ALA A 101 32.04 1.66 -3.07
CA ALA A 101 32.69 1.64 -4.37
C ALA A 101 33.66 2.79 -4.58
N ASP A 102 33.48 3.93 -3.86
CA ASP A 102 34.33 5.12 -4.00
C ASP A 102 34.95 5.49 -2.65
N PRO A 103 36.16 4.99 -2.38
CA PRO A 103 36.83 5.28 -1.11
C PRO A 103 37.21 6.75 -0.93
N LYS A 104 37.17 7.55 -2.00
CA LYS A 104 37.44 8.99 -1.91
C LYS A 104 36.31 9.78 -1.25
N VAL A 105 35.14 9.19 -1.14
CA VAL A 105 33.94 9.82 -0.58
C VAL A 105 33.88 9.67 0.95
N THR A 106 34.67 8.78 1.51
CA THR A 106 34.69 8.52 2.95
C THR A 106 35.49 9.54 3.73
#